data_b7d0280dd2fa89a31d8ba581a7d0195d
#
_entry.id   b7d0280dd2fa89a31d8ba581a7d0195d
#
_cell.length_a   1.000
_cell.length_b   1.000
_cell.length_c   1.000
_cell.angle_alpha   90.00
_cell.angle_beta   90.00
_cell.angle_gamma   90.00
#
_symmetry.space_group_name_H-M   'P 1'
#
loop_
_entity.id
_entity.type
_entity.pdbx_description
1 polymer ?
#
loop_
_entity_poly.entity_id
_entity_poly.type
_entity_poly.pdbx_seq_one_letter_code
_entity_poly.pdbx_strand_id
1 'polypeptide(L)'
;MKWLWIIVLVALALPAAVPRKIHRSKPTRSVQDLPFALRKRELSSRRAIGQTQAFVGDRCRLSEGDVFFLFSAPRLYGDRVPVSLIRTTSSKVRQKIVDTHNYFRTQVKPSAANMLVMKWHSGLAKAAQRWADRCLGLVHDNATGLYLDGFGQSGQNIFISTGRTLWNFPIRMWYMEYKDFKYGPNTTNEILEIGHYTQVVWATTHLVGCGVSHCTGGKGPLGKDFYMYVCNYAPSGNYKGRLGLPYVAGQPCSMCKDHCMRDALCTNACYHTDLWSNCAELVKTFGSWVCETDTKEGRERRKFCGATCNCKDKIYYHHQG
;
A
#
# COMPACT_ATOMS: atom_id res chain seq x y z
N MET A 1 1.13 -19.45 24.41
CA MET A 1 1.09 -19.96 23.01
C MET A 1 -0.04 -19.22 22.31
N LYS A 2 0.28 -18.09 21.67
CA LYS A 2 -0.68 -17.31 20.88
C LYS A 2 -0.53 -17.75 19.43
N TRP A 3 -1.64 -18.10 18.80
CA TRP A 3 -1.70 -18.67 17.46
C TRP A 3 -1.28 -17.62 16.42
N LEU A 4 -0.28 -17.96 15.61
CA LEU A 4 0.05 -17.24 14.38
C LEU A 4 -1.16 -17.33 13.44
N TRP A 5 -1.88 -16.24 13.22
CA TRP A 5 -2.82 -16.13 12.12
C TRP A 5 -2.03 -15.89 10.83
N ILE A 6 -1.56 -16.97 10.24
CA ILE A 6 -1.20 -16.94 8.81
C ILE A 6 -2.53 -16.79 8.08
N ILE A 7 -2.78 -15.61 7.50
CA ILE A 7 -3.93 -15.42 6.62
C ILE A 7 -3.64 -16.16 5.30
N VAL A 8 -3.78 -17.46 5.34
CA VAL A 8 -3.95 -18.31 4.17
C VAL A 8 -5.45 -18.32 3.90
N LEU A 9 -5.94 -17.47 2.98
CA LEU A 9 -7.29 -17.60 2.46
C LEU A 9 -7.36 -18.90 1.64
N VAL A 10 -7.56 -20.00 2.34
CA VAL A 10 -7.98 -21.26 1.73
C VAL A 10 -9.45 -21.07 1.35
N ALA A 11 -9.72 -20.77 0.08
CA ALA A 11 -11.06 -20.93 -0.45
C ALA A 11 -11.39 -22.42 -0.41
N LEU A 12 -12.13 -22.84 0.62
CA LEU A 12 -12.74 -24.16 0.68
C LEU A 12 -13.71 -24.26 -0.51
N ALA A 13 -13.34 -25.04 -1.50
CA ALA A 13 -14.28 -25.49 -2.51
C ALA A 13 -15.30 -26.38 -1.81
N LEU A 14 -16.52 -25.88 -1.63
CA LEU A 14 -17.65 -26.69 -1.21
C LEU A 14 -17.88 -27.79 -2.26
N PRO A 15 -18.08 -29.05 -1.86
CA PRO A 15 -18.44 -30.10 -2.80
C PRO A 15 -19.81 -29.81 -3.41
N ALA A 16 -19.97 -30.15 -4.68
CA ALA A 16 -21.22 -29.99 -5.41
C ALA A 16 -22.40 -30.57 -4.64
N ALA A 17 -23.40 -29.73 -4.38
CA ALA A 17 -24.61 -30.14 -3.68
C ALA A 17 -25.43 -31.11 -4.51
N VAL A 18 -25.73 -32.25 -3.95
CA VAL A 18 -26.75 -33.20 -4.42
C VAL A 18 -28.12 -32.49 -4.40
N PRO A 19 -28.97 -32.62 -5.43
CA PRO A 19 -30.24 -31.91 -5.46
C PRO A 19 -31.20 -32.47 -4.41
N ARG A 20 -31.51 -31.72 -3.38
CA ARG A 20 -32.64 -31.99 -2.46
C ARG A 20 -33.92 -31.39 -3.05
N LYS A 21 -34.97 -32.20 -3.06
CA LYS A 21 -36.32 -31.84 -3.46
C LYS A 21 -36.79 -30.54 -2.82
N ILE A 22 -37.25 -29.63 -3.68
CA ILE A 22 -37.79 -28.33 -3.30
C ILE A 22 -39.18 -28.52 -2.70
N HIS A 23 -39.32 -28.28 -1.40
CA HIS A 23 -40.62 -28.00 -0.79
C HIS A 23 -40.96 -26.53 -1.08
N ARG A 24 -42.08 -26.32 -1.79
CA ARG A 24 -42.65 -25.00 -2.06
C ARG A 24 -42.97 -24.29 -0.74
N SER A 25 -42.21 -23.28 -0.39
CA SER A 25 -42.59 -22.28 0.62
C SER A 25 -43.31 -21.11 -0.04
N LYS A 26 -44.30 -20.57 0.65
CA LYS A 26 -45.23 -19.51 0.21
C LYS A 26 -44.49 -18.21 -0.21
N PRO A 27 -45.12 -17.36 -1.07
CA PRO A 27 -44.46 -16.16 -1.65
C PRO A 27 -44.15 -15.12 -0.57
N THR A 28 -42.95 -14.57 -0.64
CA THR A 28 -42.49 -13.44 0.13
C THR A 28 -43.34 -12.19 -0.15
N ARG A 29 -43.75 -11.50 0.90
CA ARG A 29 -44.55 -10.24 0.89
C ARG A 29 -43.93 -9.20 -0.06
N SER A 30 -44.76 -8.56 -0.86
CA SER A 30 -44.37 -7.48 -1.75
C SER A 30 -43.98 -6.22 -0.96
N VAL A 31 -43.14 -5.38 -1.57
CA VAL A 31 -42.69 -4.07 -0.98
C VAL A 31 -43.83 -3.12 -0.65
N GLN A 32 -45.06 -3.45 -1.06
CA GLN A 32 -46.27 -2.63 -0.78
C GLN A 32 -46.82 -2.81 0.63
N ASP A 33 -46.40 -3.83 1.37
CA ASP A 33 -46.91 -4.17 2.71
C ASP A 33 -46.11 -3.55 3.88
N LEU A 34 -45.14 -2.66 3.59
CA LEU A 34 -44.34 -1.97 4.61
C LEU A 34 -45.02 -0.68 5.10
N PRO A 35 -44.97 -0.36 6.41
CA PRO A 35 -45.54 0.86 6.97
C PRO A 35 -44.97 2.12 6.33
N PHE A 36 -45.81 3.12 6.14
CA PHE A 36 -45.53 4.41 5.45
C PHE A 36 -44.25 5.12 5.98
N ALA A 37 -43.90 4.97 7.25
CA ALA A 37 -42.71 5.56 7.87
C ALA A 37 -41.38 4.98 7.35
N LEU A 38 -41.35 3.72 6.94
CA LEU A 38 -40.16 3.08 6.37
C LEU A 38 -39.97 3.44 4.89
N ARG A 39 -41.06 3.67 4.15
CA ARG A 39 -41.01 4.15 2.76
C ARG A 39 -40.35 5.55 2.63
N LYS A 40 -40.56 6.44 3.58
CA LYS A 40 -39.97 7.79 3.56
C LYS A 40 -38.44 7.78 3.80
N ARG A 41 -37.94 6.84 4.57
CA ARG A 41 -36.48 6.71 4.81
C ARG A 41 -35.73 6.19 3.58
N GLU A 42 -36.31 5.28 2.83
CA GLU A 42 -35.67 4.73 1.61
C GLU A 42 -35.65 5.73 0.45
N LEU A 43 -36.69 6.56 0.31
CA LEU A 43 -36.76 7.63 -0.69
C LEU A 43 -35.85 8.84 -0.35
N SER A 44 -35.62 9.12 0.94
CA SER A 44 -34.70 10.17 1.38
C SER A 44 -33.23 9.78 1.16
N SER A 45 -32.90 8.51 1.34
CA SER A 45 -31.57 7.96 1.05
C SER A 45 -31.22 8.00 -0.45
N ARG A 46 -32.21 7.83 -1.33
CA ARG A 46 -32.00 7.92 -2.80
C ARG A 46 -31.88 9.36 -3.33
N ARG A 47 -32.39 10.37 -2.63
CA ARG A 47 -32.28 11.80 -3.03
C ARG A 47 -30.95 12.45 -2.58
N ALA A 48 -30.25 11.90 -1.62
CA ALA A 48 -28.95 12.43 -1.15
C ALA A 48 -27.76 12.03 -2.04
N ILE A 49 -27.96 11.17 -3.06
CA ILE A 49 -26.90 10.67 -3.95
C ILE A 49 -26.79 11.48 -5.27
N GLY A 50 -27.64 12.50 -5.45
CA GLY A 50 -27.86 13.16 -6.74
C GLY A 50 -27.28 14.56 -6.94
N GLN A 51 -26.38 15.07 -6.11
CA GLN A 51 -25.73 16.36 -6.38
C GLN A 51 -24.28 16.39 -5.86
N THR A 52 -23.35 15.86 -6.66
CA THR A 52 -21.96 16.30 -6.64
C THR A 52 -21.56 16.69 -8.04
N GLN A 53 -21.36 17.99 -8.22
CA GLN A 53 -20.92 18.62 -9.46
C GLN A 53 -19.59 18.05 -9.93
N ALA A 54 -19.53 17.75 -11.23
CA ALA A 54 -18.32 17.36 -11.92
C ALA A 54 -17.33 18.53 -11.98
N PHE A 55 -16.17 18.39 -11.35
CA PHE A 55 -15.00 19.19 -11.65
C PHE A 55 -14.06 18.38 -12.55
N VAL A 56 -13.79 18.92 -13.74
CA VAL A 56 -12.83 18.42 -14.71
C VAL A 56 -11.44 18.85 -14.26
N GLY A 57 -10.53 17.89 -14.12
CA GLY A 57 -9.09 18.15 -13.89
C GLY A 57 -8.38 17.05 -13.09
N ASP A 58 -7.62 16.27 -13.81
CA ASP A 58 -6.55 15.37 -13.38
C ASP A 58 -6.84 13.98 -12.79
N ARG A 59 -6.29 13.06 -13.54
CA ARG A 59 -6.28 11.61 -13.63
C ARG A 59 -5.79 10.87 -12.38
N CYS A 60 -6.59 10.76 -11.36
CA CYS A 60 -6.48 9.73 -10.29
C CYS A 60 -7.82 9.56 -9.56
N ARG A 61 -8.92 9.32 -10.28
CA ARG A 61 -10.21 8.97 -9.67
C ARG A 61 -10.31 7.45 -9.53
N LEU A 62 -10.25 6.97 -8.29
CA LEU A 62 -11.04 5.80 -7.96
C LEU A 62 -12.51 6.24 -8.10
N SER A 63 -13.28 5.63 -9.00
CA SER A 63 -14.70 5.90 -9.10
C SER A 63 -15.41 5.47 -7.81
N GLU A 64 -16.61 6.02 -7.51
CA GLU A 64 -17.40 5.56 -6.36
C GLU A 64 -17.59 4.03 -6.35
N GLY A 65 -17.72 3.43 -7.52
CA GLY A 65 -17.72 1.98 -7.68
C GLY A 65 -16.41 1.33 -7.25
N ASP A 66 -15.25 1.94 -7.53
CA ASP A 66 -13.95 1.44 -7.10
C ASP A 66 -13.77 1.49 -5.57
N VAL A 67 -14.27 2.54 -4.92
CA VAL A 67 -14.24 2.68 -3.45
C VAL A 67 -15.12 1.62 -2.79
N PHE A 68 -16.31 1.38 -3.32
CA PHE A 68 -17.20 0.32 -2.82
C PHE A 68 -16.56 -1.07 -2.94
N PHE A 69 -15.81 -1.33 -4.02
CA PHE A 69 -15.08 -2.59 -4.21
C PHE A 69 -13.88 -2.76 -3.25
N LEU A 70 -13.36 -1.68 -2.69
CA LEU A 70 -12.26 -1.77 -1.72
C LEU A 70 -12.70 -2.40 -0.37
N PHE A 71 -13.99 -2.34 -0.04
CA PHE A 71 -14.51 -2.83 1.25
C PHE A 71 -15.35 -4.13 1.16
N SER A 72 -15.62 -4.64 -0.04
CA SER A 72 -16.34 -5.90 -0.24
C SER A 72 -15.39 -7.06 -0.61
N ALA A 73 -15.86 -8.31 -0.42
CA ALA A 73 -15.15 -9.47 -0.94
C ALA A 73 -14.94 -9.35 -2.46
N PRO A 74 -13.84 -9.88 -3.02
CA PRO A 74 -13.58 -9.74 -4.44
C PRO A 74 -14.69 -10.45 -5.25
N ARG A 75 -15.44 -9.67 -6.05
CA ARG A 75 -16.46 -10.23 -6.95
C ARG A 75 -15.86 -11.08 -8.06
N LEU A 76 -14.59 -10.80 -8.40
CA LEU A 76 -13.81 -11.54 -9.39
C LEU A 76 -12.64 -12.22 -8.67
N TYR A 77 -12.57 -13.55 -8.79
CA TYR A 77 -11.52 -14.36 -8.19
C TYR A 77 -11.23 -15.57 -9.11
N GLY A 78 -9.99 -16.06 -9.06
CA GLY A 78 -9.55 -17.21 -9.83
C GLY A 78 -9.60 -16.95 -11.33
N ASP A 79 -10.12 -17.90 -12.09
CA ASP A 79 -10.14 -17.83 -13.54
C ASP A 79 -11.04 -16.75 -14.13
N ARG A 80 -11.98 -16.23 -13.34
CA ARG A 80 -12.81 -15.08 -13.71
C ARG A 80 -12.03 -13.76 -13.79
N VAL A 81 -10.80 -13.70 -13.23
CA VAL A 81 -9.91 -12.54 -13.37
C VAL A 81 -9.00 -12.75 -14.58
N PRO A 82 -9.16 -12.01 -15.68
CA PRO A 82 -8.25 -12.07 -16.81
C PRO A 82 -6.81 -11.76 -16.41
N VAL A 83 -5.84 -12.48 -16.92
CA VAL A 83 -4.40 -12.26 -16.67
C VAL A 83 -3.96 -10.84 -17.03
N SER A 84 -4.57 -10.25 -18.07
CA SER A 84 -4.30 -8.86 -18.49
C SER A 84 -4.60 -7.82 -17.43
N LEU A 85 -5.51 -8.11 -16.48
CA LEU A 85 -5.88 -7.20 -15.39
C LEU A 85 -4.94 -7.29 -14.17
N ILE A 86 -4.00 -8.23 -14.16
CA ILE A 86 -3.01 -8.37 -13.07
C ILE A 86 -1.58 -8.11 -13.55
N ARG A 87 -1.28 -8.23 -14.85
CA ARG A 87 0.08 -8.02 -15.37
C ARG A 87 0.51 -6.56 -15.26
N THR A 88 1.61 -6.32 -14.56
CA THR A 88 2.17 -4.99 -14.32
C THR A 88 2.90 -4.39 -15.52
N THR A 89 2.96 -5.09 -16.66
CA THR A 89 3.34 -4.52 -17.96
C THR A 89 2.31 -3.52 -18.49
N SER A 90 1.03 -3.65 -18.09
CA SER A 90 -0.04 -2.72 -18.43
C SER A 90 0.06 -1.42 -17.63
N SER A 91 0.06 -0.27 -18.32
CA SER A 91 0.03 1.04 -17.66
C SER A 91 -1.22 1.26 -16.82
N LYS A 92 -2.37 0.73 -17.27
CA LYS A 92 -3.64 0.78 -16.53
C LYS A 92 -3.55 0.02 -15.20
N VAL A 93 -2.90 -1.15 -15.20
CA VAL A 93 -2.69 -1.94 -13.98
C VAL A 93 -1.75 -1.21 -13.02
N ARG A 94 -0.64 -0.65 -13.53
CA ARG A 94 0.30 0.15 -12.73
C ARG A 94 -0.39 1.35 -12.09
N GLN A 95 -1.19 2.08 -12.86
CA GLN A 95 -1.94 3.22 -12.35
C GLN A 95 -2.92 2.78 -11.24
N LYS A 96 -3.65 1.67 -11.42
CA LYS A 96 -4.56 1.14 -10.40
C LYS A 96 -3.85 0.76 -9.11
N ILE A 97 -2.66 0.18 -9.20
CA ILE A 97 -1.82 -0.12 -8.02
C ILE A 97 -1.48 1.17 -7.27
N VAL A 98 -0.98 2.18 -7.97
CA VAL A 98 -0.61 3.48 -7.39
C VAL A 98 -1.82 4.17 -6.77
N ASP A 99 -2.94 4.23 -7.49
CA ASP A 99 -4.17 4.86 -7.01
C ASP A 99 -4.71 4.18 -5.75
N THR A 100 -4.64 2.85 -5.70
CA THR A 100 -5.09 2.08 -4.52
C THR A 100 -4.21 2.38 -3.30
N HIS A 101 -2.88 2.45 -3.46
CA HIS A 101 -1.99 2.85 -2.37
C HIS A 101 -2.31 4.27 -1.90
N ASN A 102 -2.41 5.22 -2.83
CA ASN A 102 -2.69 6.62 -2.52
C ASN A 102 -4.05 6.78 -1.84
N TYR A 103 -5.07 6.04 -2.26
CA TYR A 103 -6.36 6.03 -1.57
C TYR A 103 -6.19 5.62 -0.10
N PHE A 104 -5.55 4.49 0.20
CA PHE A 104 -5.38 4.05 1.59
C PHE A 104 -4.53 5.00 2.42
N ARG A 105 -3.56 5.66 1.82
CA ARG A 105 -2.72 6.68 2.49
C ARG A 105 -3.53 7.91 2.94
N THR A 106 -4.64 8.21 2.27
CA THR A 106 -5.56 9.28 2.73
C THR A 106 -6.54 8.83 3.82
N GLN A 107 -6.62 7.52 4.11
CA GLN A 107 -7.60 6.97 5.06
C GLN A 107 -7.05 6.72 6.46
N VAL A 108 -5.79 7.09 6.73
CA VAL A 108 -5.12 6.84 8.01
C VAL A 108 -5.74 7.60 9.18
N LYS A 109 -5.70 7.00 10.37
CA LYS A 109 -6.14 7.61 11.62
C LYS A 109 -5.10 7.38 12.71
N PRO A 110 -4.63 8.47 13.39
CA PRO A 110 -4.91 9.89 13.12
C PRO A 110 -4.52 10.32 11.70
N SER A 111 -5.04 11.45 11.20
CA SER A 111 -4.65 11.98 9.88
C SER A 111 -3.18 12.36 9.85
N ALA A 112 -2.58 12.29 8.66
CA ALA A 112 -1.15 12.51 8.46
C ALA A 112 -0.84 13.90 7.91
N ALA A 113 0.08 14.62 8.57
CA ALA A 113 0.54 15.96 8.17
C ALA A 113 1.51 15.96 6.98
N ASN A 114 2.23 14.83 6.77
CA ASN A 114 3.37 14.72 5.85
C ASN A 114 3.29 13.53 4.87
N MET A 115 2.12 13.00 4.60
CA MET A 115 1.95 11.81 3.77
C MET A 115 2.29 12.09 2.30
N LEU A 116 3.40 11.55 1.80
CA LEU A 116 3.80 11.70 0.40
C LEU A 116 2.90 10.88 -0.54
N VAL A 117 2.62 11.43 -1.72
CA VAL A 117 1.99 10.69 -2.81
C VAL A 117 2.93 9.61 -3.34
N MET A 118 2.44 8.40 -3.53
CA MET A 118 3.19 7.34 -4.19
C MET A 118 3.15 7.47 -5.70
N LYS A 119 4.28 7.13 -6.34
CA LYS A 119 4.45 7.04 -7.80
C LYS A 119 5.02 5.68 -8.19
N TRP A 120 4.72 5.24 -9.40
CA TRP A 120 5.29 4.01 -9.94
C TRP A 120 6.76 4.14 -10.26
N HIS A 121 7.56 3.12 -9.89
CA HIS A 121 8.97 3.03 -10.21
C HIS A 121 9.29 1.71 -10.91
N SER A 122 9.80 1.78 -12.15
CA SER A 122 10.04 0.61 -12.99
C SER A 122 11.16 -0.30 -12.48
N GLY A 123 12.19 0.27 -11.84
CA GLY A 123 13.28 -0.50 -11.22
C GLY A 123 12.78 -1.38 -10.07
N LEU A 124 11.96 -0.81 -9.18
CA LEU A 124 11.32 -1.59 -8.10
C LEU A 124 10.40 -2.68 -8.66
N ALA A 125 9.65 -2.37 -9.73
CA ALA A 125 8.78 -3.34 -10.37
C ALA A 125 9.54 -4.52 -10.99
N LYS A 126 10.69 -4.25 -11.64
CA LYS A 126 11.56 -5.31 -12.17
C LYS A 126 12.11 -6.19 -11.05
N ALA A 127 12.54 -5.61 -9.94
CA ALA A 127 13.02 -6.36 -8.77
C ALA A 127 11.89 -7.20 -8.15
N ALA A 128 10.71 -6.62 -7.93
CA ALA A 128 9.54 -7.30 -7.41
C ALA A 128 9.10 -8.47 -8.31
N GLN A 129 9.14 -8.28 -9.64
CA GLN A 129 8.81 -9.36 -10.60
C GLN A 129 9.81 -10.50 -10.52
N ARG A 130 11.14 -10.20 -10.54
CA ARG A 130 12.18 -11.23 -10.38
C ARG A 130 11.98 -12.06 -9.09
N TRP A 131 11.59 -11.39 -7.99
CA TRP A 131 11.33 -12.12 -6.74
C TRP A 131 10.05 -12.96 -6.82
N ALA A 132 8.97 -12.43 -7.36
CA ALA A 132 7.74 -13.18 -7.58
C ALA A 132 7.97 -14.43 -8.43
N ASP A 133 8.83 -14.35 -9.47
CA ASP A 133 9.17 -15.46 -10.36
C ASP A 133 9.92 -16.60 -9.66
N ARG A 134 10.53 -16.34 -8.51
CA ARG A 134 11.20 -17.38 -7.70
C ARG A 134 10.22 -18.30 -6.95
N CYS A 135 8.97 -17.85 -6.76
CA CYS A 135 7.92 -18.67 -6.15
C CYS A 135 8.26 -19.23 -4.75
N LEU A 136 8.94 -18.43 -3.92
CA LEU A 136 9.37 -18.83 -2.58
C LEU A 136 8.30 -18.59 -1.49
N GLY A 137 7.08 -18.23 -1.87
CA GLY A 137 5.98 -17.97 -0.93
C GLY A 137 6.19 -16.68 -0.14
N LEU A 138 5.96 -16.71 1.17
CA LEU A 138 6.05 -15.54 2.05
C LEU A 138 7.48 -15.25 2.55
N VAL A 139 8.49 -15.59 1.77
CA VAL A 139 9.89 -15.27 2.09
C VAL A 139 10.28 -13.97 1.40
N HIS A 140 10.85 -13.04 2.16
CA HIS A 140 11.35 -11.77 1.63
C HIS A 140 12.65 -11.95 0.83
N ASP A 141 12.86 -11.06 -0.14
CA ASP A 141 14.12 -10.97 -0.89
C ASP A 141 15.26 -10.50 0.03
N ASN A 142 16.49 -10.84 -0.37
CA ASN A 142 17.67 -10.45 0.39
C ASN A 142 18.03 -8.97 0.16
N ALA A 143 18.96 -8.45 0.97
CA ALA A 143 19.38 -7.05 0.90
C ALA A 143 19.87 -6.62 -0.48
N THR A 144 20.53 -7.50 -1.24
CA THR A 144 21.00 -7.19 -2.60
C THR A 144 19.84 -7.07 -3.58
N GLY A 145 18.84 -7.96 -3.51
CA GLY A 145 17.65 -7.91 -4.37
C GLY A 145 16.74 -6.71 -4.08
N LEU A 146 16.79 -6.19 -2.85
CA LEU A 146 16.04 -5.02 -2.41
C LEU A 146 16.80 -3.71 -2.57
N TYR A 147 18.06 -3.70 -3.01
CA TYR A 147 18.84 -2.48 -3.14
C TYR A 147 18.38 -1.64 -4.35
N LEU A 148 18.20 -0.34 -4.13
CA LEU A 148 17.89 0.65 -5.15
C LEU A 148 18.86 1.82 -5.05
N ASP A 149 19.55 2.14 -6.17
CA ASP A 149 20.47 3.27 -6.22
C ASP A 149 19.81 4.57 -5.78
N GLY A 150 20.52 5.33 -4.95
CA GLY A 150 20.05 6.60 -4.37
C GLY A 150 19.10 6.44 -3.17
N PHE A 151 18.58 5.23 -2.90
CA PHE A 151 17.64 4.98 -1.80
C PHE A 151 18.11 3.90 -0.83
N GLY A 152 19.14 3.11 -1.18
CA GLY A 152 19.56 1.99 -0.36
C GLY A 152 18.59 0.82 -0.41
N GLN A 153 18.31 0.21 0.74
CA GLN A 153 17.43 -0.94 0.83
C GLN A 153 15.95 -0.53 0.71
N SER A 154 15.21 -1.22 -0.14
CA SER A 154 13.76 -1.05 -0.32
C SER A 154 12.97 -1.88 0.68
N GLY A 155 11.76 -1.45 1.02
CA GLY A 155 10.77 -2.27 1.71
C GLY A 155 10.08 -3.23 0.74
N GLN A 156 9.41 -4.25 1.29
CA GLN A 156 8.70 -5.25 0.48
C GLN A 156 7.44 -5.74 1.19
N ASN A 157 6.33 -5.84 0.47
CA ASN A 157 5.13 -6.56 0.89
C ASN A 157 4.87 -7.73 -0.06
N ILE A 158 4.50 -8.88 0.50
CA ILE A 158 4.18 -10.11 -0.23
C ILE A 158 2.75 -10.56 0.10
N PHE A 159 2.02 -11.00 -0.91
CA PHE A 159 0.73 -11.64 -0.76
C PHE A 159 0.66 -12.87 -1.66
N ILE A 160 0.11 -13.95 -1.14
CA ILE A 160 -0.12 -15.19 -1.90
C ILE A 160 -1.61 -15.53 -1.96
N SER A 161 -2.04 -16.11 -3.06
CA SER A 161 -3.44 -16.51 -3.28
C SER A 161 -3.50 -17.73 -4.17
N THR A 162 -4.40 -18.67 -3.88
CA THR A 162 -4.63 -19.85 -4.72
C THR A 162 -5.31 -19.54 -6.05
N GLY A 163 -5.84 -18.33 -6.22
CA GLY A 163 -6.43 -17.85 -7.47
C GLY A 163 -6.03 -16.43 -7.78
N ARG A 164 -6.23 -16.00 -9.04
CA ARG A 164 -5.99 -14.61 -9.44
C ARG A 164 -6.90 -13.66 -8.69
N THR A 165 -6.34 -12.54 -8.24
CA THR A 165 -7.08 -11.42 -7.65
C THR A 165 -6.67 -10.12 -8.34
N LEU A 166 -7.55 -9.12 -8.36
CA LEU A 166 -7.16 -7.78 -8.77
C LEU A 166 -6.26 -7.15 -7.72
N TRP A 167 -5.32 -6.29 -8.13
CA TRP A 167 -4.32 -5.67 -7.24
C TRP A 167 -4.89 -4.88 -6.06
N ASN A 168 -6.10 -4.33 -6.19
CA ASN A 168 -6.75 -3.68 -5.04
C ASN A 168 -7.01 -4.64 -3.87
N PHE A 169 -7.10 -5.94 -4.11
CA PHE A 169 -7.32 -6.91 -3.04
C PHE A 169 -6.06 -7.16 -2.19
N PRO A 170 -4.88 -7.54 -2.74
CA PRO A 170 -3.65 -7.65 -1.95
C PRO A 170 -3.33 -6.37 -1.17
N ILE A 171 -3.40 -5.20 -1.83
CA ILE A 171 -3.08 -3.91 -1.19
C ILE A 171 -4.05 -3.62 -0.05
N ARG A 172 -5.34 -3.92 -0.24
CA ARG A 172 -6.32 -3.84 0.84
C ARG A 172 -5.99 -4.79 1.99
N MET A 173 -5.59 -6.03 1.71
CA MET A 173 -5.24 -7.00 2.77
C MET A 173 -4.09 -6.48 3.62
N TRP A 174 -3.05 -5.91 3.00
CA TRP A 174 -1.96 -5.25 3.71
C TRP A 174 -2.44 -4.04 4.54
N TYR A 175 -3.34 -3.23 3.99
CA TYR A 175 -3.91 -2.10 4.72
C TYR A 175 -4.76 -2.53 5.91
N MET A 176 -5.48 -3.66 5.82
CA MET A 176 -6.41 -4.12 6.87
C MET A 176 -5.74 -4.48 8.20
N GLU A 177 -4.42 -4.64 8.24
CA GLU A 177 -3.64 -4.78 9.47
C GLU A 177 -3.72 -3.51 10.35
N TYR A 178 -4.29 -2.38 9.83
CA TYR A 178 -4.58 -1.20 10.66
C TYR A 178 -5.41 -1.49 11.89
N LYS A 179 -6.15 -2.61 11.92
CA LYS A 179 -7.00 -3.02 13.04
C LYS A 179 -6.18 -3.41 14.27
N ASP A 180 -4.98 -3.92 14.05
CA ASP A 180 -4.06 -4.36 15.08
C ASP A 180 -2.99 -3.27 15.38
N PHE A 181 -2.94 -2.23 14.55
CA PHE A 181 -1.99 -1.12 14.67
C PHE A 181 -2.41 -0.11 15.74
N LYS A 182 -1.43 0.30 16.56
CA LYS A 182 -1.58 1.39 17.54
C LYS A 182 -0.63 2.52 17.16
N TYR A 183 -1.19 3.72 16.95
CA TYR A 183 -0.39 4.91 16.67
C TYR A 183 0.24 5.47 17.95
N GLY A 184 1.52 5.78 17.94
CA GLY A 184 2.24 6.45 19.01
C GLY A 184 3.65 5.90 19.23
N PRO A 185 4.46 6.59 20.05
CA PRO A 185 5.74 6.08 20.52
C PRO A 185 5.52 4.94 21.52
N ASN A 186 6.52 4.07 21.66
CA ASN A 186 6.53 3.00 22.67
C ASN A 186 5.29 2.10 22.65
N THR A 187 4.75 1.82 21.47
CA THR A 187 3.63 0.90 21.30
C THR A 187 4.11 -0.55 21.32
N THR A 188 3.15 -1.45 21.59
CA THR A 188 3.35 -2.91 21.50
C THR A 188 3.16 -3.46 20.08
N ASN A 189 3.38 -2.63 19.05
CA ASN A 189 3.25 -3.05 17.66
C ASN A 189 4.32 -4.08 17.29
N GLU A 190 3.89 -5.21 16.76
CA GLU A 190 4.77 -6.26 16.28
C GLU A 190 4.84 -6.24 14.75
N ILE A 191 6.06 -6.19 14.20
CA ILE A 191 6.28 -6.08 12.74
C ILE A 191 5.59 -7.19 11.95
N LEU A 192 5.47 -8.39 12.50
CA LEU A 192 4.81 -9.51 11.87
C LEU A 192 3.28 -9.38 11.79
N GLU A 193 2.70 -8.49 12.61
CA GLU A 193 1.25 -8.27 12.67
C GLU A 193 0.81 -7.04 11.87
N ILE A 194 1.69 -6.01 11.78
CA ILE A 194 1.31 -4.71 11.21
C ILE A 194 2.28 -4.19 10.13
N GLY A 195 3.28 -4.97 9.78
CA GLY A 195 4.36 -4.52 8.91
C GLY A 195 3.93 -4.21 7.47
N HIS A 196 2.94 -4.91 6.95
CA HIS A 196 2.41 -4.59 5.63
C HIS A 196 1.64 -3.26 5.64
N TYR A 197 0.81 -3.04 6.66
CA TYR A 197 0.09 -1.77 6.82
C TYR A 197 1.04 -0.59 6.96
N THR A 198 1.99 -0.67 7.89
CA THR A 198 2.90 0.44 8.15
C THR A 198 3.76 0.78 6.93
N GLN A 199 4.17 -0.22 6.13
CA GLN A 199 4.85 0.02 4.86
C GLN A 199 3.94 0.73 3.84
N VAL A 200 2.68 0.35 3.70
CA VAL A 200 1.72 1.02 2.79
C VAL A 200 1.53 2.48 3.17
N VAL A 201 1.47 2.80 4.47
CA VAL A 201 1.19 4.15 4.99
C VAL A 201 2.43 4.88 5.51
N TRP A 202 3.64 4.39 5.23
CA TRP A 202 4.87 5.07 5.59
C TRP A 202 5.00 6.39 4.84
N ALA A 203 4.99 7.51 5.55
CA ALA A 203 4.83 8.83 4.95
C ALA A 203 5.92 9.16 3.93
N THR A 204 7.18 8.85 4.24
CA THR A 204 8.35 9.16 3.40
C THR A 204 8.56 8.18 2.25
N THR A 205 7.91 7.02 2.26
CA THR A 205 7.87 6.10 1.11
C THR A 205 7.01 6.72 0.01
N HIS A 206 7.58 6.96 -1.17
CA HIS A 206 6.89 7.63 -2.27
C HIS A 206 7.05 6.93 -3.63
N LEU A 207 7.81 5.83 -3.68
CA LEU A 207 7.96 4.99 -4.86
C LEU A 207 7.47 3.58 -4.59
N VAL A 208 6.75 3.00 -5.54
CA VAL A 208 6.27 1.62 -5.50
C VAL A 208 6.42 0.95 -6.85
N GLY A 209 6.82 -0.31 -6.85
CA GLY A 209 6.84 -1.13 -8.05
C GLY A 209 6.51 -2.57 -7.71
N CYS A 210 5.60 -3.18 -8.47
CA CYS A 210 5.05 -4.49 -8.15
C CYS A 210 5.19 -5.49 -9.30
N GLY A 211 5.19 -6.77 -8.95
CA GLY A 211 5.19 -7.90 -9.87
C GLY A 211 4.33 -9.04 -9.36
N VAL A 212 3.87 -9.89 -10.26
CA VAL A 212 3.05 -11.07 -9.94
C VAL A 212 3.44 -12.26 -10.78
N SER A 213 3.52 -13.45 -10.18
CA SER A 213 3.80 -14.71 -10.86
C SER A 213 2.81 -15.79 -10.49
N HIS A 214 2.55 -16.68 -11.43
CA HIS A 214 1.83 -17.93 -11.22
C HIS A 214 2.84 -19.02 -10.91
N CYS A 215 2.80 -19.52 -9.71
CA CYS A 215 3.71 -20.53 -9.17
C CYS A 215 3.05 -21.91 -9.25
N THR A 216 3.55 -22.75 -10.13
CA THR A 216 3.01 -24.08 -10.43
C THR A 216 3.89 -25.19 -9.83
N GLY A 217 3.43 -26.45 -9.94
CA GLY A 217 4.16 -27.63 -9.47
C GLY A 217 4.01 -27.92 -7.98
N GLY A 218 2.88 -27.50 -7.38
CA GLY A 218 2.56 -27.81 -5.99
C GLY A 218 3.48 -27.13 -4.97
N LYS A 219 4.20 -26.08 -5.36
CA LYS A 219 5.14 -25.34 -4.48
C LYS A 219 4.45 -24.45 -3.44
N GLY A 220 3.13 -24.26 -3.56
CA GLY A 220 2.37 -23.43 -2.69
C GLY A 220 1.95 -24.09 -1.38
N PRO A 221 1.27 -23.34 -0.50
CA PRO A 221 0.68 -23.88 0.71
C PRO A 221 -0.24 -25.07 0.39
N LEU A 222 -0.16 -26.11 1.20
CA LEU A 222 -0.93 -27.35 1.02
C LEU A 222 -0.66 -28.07 -0.31
N GLY A 223 0.52 -27.90 -0.91
CA GLY A 223 0.89 -28.57 -2.16
C GLY A 223 0.11 -28.09 -3.39
N LYS A 224 -0.47 -26.89 -3.36
CA LYS A 224 -1.26 -26.30 -4.45
C LYS A 224 -0.51 -25.21 -5.19
N ASP A 225 -0.89 -24.98 -6.44
CA ASP A 225 -0.46 -23.81 -7.22
C ASP A 225 -0.97 -22.53 -6.58
N PHE A 226 -0.19 -21.44 -6.72
CA PHE A 226 -0.55 -20.16 -6.15
C PHE A 226 -0.07 -18.99 -7.01
N TYR A 227 -0.64 -17.82 -6.79
CA TYR A 227 -0.19 -16.55 -7.32
C TYR A 227 0.58 -15.78 -6.24
N MET A 228 1.80 -15.35 -6.55
CA MET A 228 2.66 -14.56 -5.66
C MET A 228 2.67 -13.10 -6.13
N TYR A 229 2.12 -12.21 -5.32
CA TYR A 229 2.07 -10.77 -5.53
C TYR A 229 3.14 -10.11 -4.67
N VAL A 230 4.02 -9.33 -5.27
CA VAL A 230 5.13 -8.66 -4.58
C VAL A 230 5.12 -7.19 -4.92
N CYS A 231 5.21 -6.31 -3.90
CA CYS A 231 5.45 -4.88 -4.09
C CYS A 231 6.71 -4.47 -3.32
N ASN A 232 7.62 -3.78 -4.00
CA ASN A 232 8.79 -3.15 -3.39
C ASN A 232 8.58 -1.64 -3.28
N TYR A 233 9.13 -1.04 -2.21
CA TYR A 233 8.88 0.34 -1.82
C TYR A 233 10.17 1.10 -1.57
N ALA A 234 10.26 2.37 -2.01
CA ALA A 234 11.41 3.22 -1.74
C ALA A 234 10.98 4.68 -1.38
N PRO A 235 11.72 5.32 -0.45
CA PRO A 235 12.55 4.69 0.57
C PRO A 235 11.81 3.60 1.34
N SER A 236 12.53 2.68 2.00
CA SER A 236 11.89 1.68 2.85
C SER A 236 11.13 2.33 4.01
N GLY A 237 10.13 1.64 4.53
CA GLY A 237 9.50 1.96 5.81
C GLY A 237 9.98 1.04 6.92
N ASN A 238 9.17 0.94 7.96
CA ASN A 238 9.30 -0.03 9.04
C ASN A 238 10.63 0.05 9.81
N TYR A 239 11.15 1.28 10.03
CA TYR A 239 12.37 1.46 10.80
C TYR A 239 12.19 1.00 12.24
N LYS A 240 13.20 0.28 12.76
CA LYS A 240 13.26 -0.17 14.15
C LYS A 240 13.05 1.00 15.10
N GLY A 241 12.20 0.81 16.11
CA GLY A 241 11.86 1.84 17.11
C GLY A 241 10.83 2.88 16.64
N ARG A 242 10.35 2.81 15.38
CA ARG A 242 9.36 3.77 14.82
C ARG A 242 8.12 3.12 14.21
N LEU A 243 7.89 1.85 14.46
CA LEU A 243 6.73 1.13 13.92
C LEU A 243 5.38 1.77 14.27
N GLY A 244 5.29 2.42 15.45
CA GLY A 244 4.08 3.14 15.86
C GLY A 244 3.95 4.55 15.27
N LEU A 245 4.96 5.05 14.55
CA LEU A 245 5.02 6.41 13.99
C LEU A 245 5.35 6.41 12.50
N PRO A 246 4.55 5.75 11.64
CA PRO A 246 4.81 5.66 10.20
C PRO A 246 4.63 7.01 9.48
N TYR A 247 4.01 7.97 10.11
CA TYR A 247 3.80 9.34 9.63
C TYR A 247 3.71 10.30 10.82
N VAL A 248 3.76 11.60 10.56
CA VAL A 248 3.48 12.63 11.56
C VAL A 248 1.98 12.89 11.61
N ALA A 249 1.37 12.70 12.80
CA ALA A 249 -0.04 13.00 12.99
C ALA A 249 -0.30 14.50 12.93
N GLY A 250 -1.38 14.90 12.28
CA GLY A 250 -1.79 16.30 12.18
C GLY A 250 -2.76 16.53 11.03
N GLN A 251 -3.14 17.80 10.83
CA GLN A 251 -3.96 18.18 9.70
C GLN A 251 -3.27 17.78 8.38
N PRO A 252 -3.98 17.15 7.44
CA PRO A 252 -3.40 16.78 6.17
C PRO A 252 -2.69 17.94 5.49
N CYS A 253 -1.55 17.68 4.88
CA CYS A 253 -0.70 18.65 4.21
C CYS A 253 -0.15 19.79 5.08
N SER A 254 -0.33 19.80 6.41
CA SER A 254 0.18 20.91 7.23
C SER A 254 1.71 21.05 7.17
N MET A 255 2.44 19.99 6.78
CA MET A 255 3.88 20.01 6.57
C MET A 255 4.31 20.22 5.10
N CYS A 256 3.36 20.47 4.19
CA CYS A 256 3.63 20.66 2.76
C CYS A 256 2.58 21.57 2.09
N LYS A 257 2.25 22.69 2.70
CA LYS A 257 1.15 23.57 2.30
C LYS A 257 1.18 23.93 0.80
N ASP A 258 2.35 24.29 0.27
CA ASP A 258 2.55 24.67 -1.14
C ASP A 258 2.68 23.48 -2.09
N HIS A 259 2.69 22.27 -1.54
CA HIS A 259 2.89 21.01 -2.27
C HIS A 259 1.80 19.99 -1.92
N CYS A 260 0.59 20.47 -1.65
CA CYS A 260 -0.53 19.64 -1.28
C CYS A 260 -1.35 19.23 -2.50
N MET A 261 -1.57 17.95 -2.67
CA MET A 261 -2.44 17.37 -3.69
C MET A 261 -3.71 16.84 -3.06
N ARG A 262 -4.88 17.34 -3.52
CA ARG A 262 -6.22 16.89 -3.06
C ARG A 262 -6.43 17.02 -1.56
N ASP A 263 -5.86 18.04 -0.96
CA ASP A 263 -5.97 18.34 0.48
C ASP A 263 -5.56 17.17 1.40
N ALA A 264 -4.74 16.24 0.91
CA ALA A 264 -4.41 15.02 1.64
C ALA A 264 -2.97 14.51 1.47
N LEU A 265 -2.33 14.70 0.32
CA LEU A 265 -1.04 14.10 0.01
C LEU A 265 -0.01 15.14 -0.43
N CYS A 266 1.20 15.02 0.12
CA CYS A 266 2.32 15.88 -0.22
C CYS A 266 3.00 15.45 -1.52
N THR A 267 3.46 16.42 -2.33
CA THR A 267 4.15 16.17 -3.61
C THR A 267 5.62 16.51 -3.62
N ASN A 268 6.16 17.06 -2.51
CA ASN A 268 7.55 17.52 -2.36
C ASN A 268 8.47 16.41 -1.81
N ALA A 269 8.42 15.21 -2.40
CA ALA A 269 9.31 14.12 -2.04
C ALA A 269 10.78 14.44 -2.30
N CYS A 270 11.66 13.97 -1.41
CA CYS A 270 13.09 13.90 -1.66
C CYS A 270 13.43 12.64 -2.44
N TYR A 271 14.20 12.77 -3.53
CA TYR A 271 14.66 11.63 -4.34
C TYR A 271 16.07 11.15 -3.94
N HIS A 272 16.50 11.52 -2.74
CA HIS A 272 17.72 11.07 -2.10
C HIS A 272 17.40 10.51 -0.72
N THR A 273 18.25 9.66 -0.19
CA THR A 273 18.18 9.21 1.21
C THR A 273 19.53 9.45 1.89
N ASP A 274 19.50 9.52 3.21
CA ASP A 274 20.71 9.48 4.02
C ASP A 274 21.04 8.01 4.30
N LEU A 275 22.25 7.59 3.96
CA LEU A 275 22.76 6.25 4.24
C LEU A 275 23.43 6.19 5.61
N TRP A 276 23.84 7.34 6.16
CA TRP A 276 24.32 7.49 7.52
C TRP A 276 23.23 8.07 8.44
N SER A 277 23.13 7.52 9.63
CA SER A 277 22.11 7.93 10.60
C SER A 277 22.35 9.30 11.23
N ASN A 278 23.59 9.79 11.18
CA ASN A 278 24.04 11.04 11.82
C ASN A 278 24.25 12.20 10.82
N CYS A 279 23.72 12.12 9.61
CA CYS A 279 23.92 13.15 8.57
C CYS A 279 23.52 14.56 9.04
N ALA A 280 22.41 14.69 9.73
CA ALA A 280 21.95 16.00 10.21
C ALA A 280 22.93 16.62 11.22
N GLU A 281 23.51 15.81 12.12
CA GLU A 281 24.53 16.26 13.07
C GLU A 281 25.84 16.61 12.38
N LEU A 282 26.25 15.79 11.40
CA LEU A 282 27.45 16.04 10.61
C LEU A 282 27.33 17.36 9.82
N VAL A 283 26.20 17.63 9.20
CA VAL A 283 25.97 18.88 8.46
C VAL A 283 25.90 20.06 9.43
N LYS A 284 25.28 19.91 10.60
CA LYS A 284 25.24 20.94 11.64
C LYS A 284 26.65 21.32 12.14
N THR A 285 27.52 20.32 12.31
CA THR A 285 28.87 20.49 12.87
C THR A 285 29.89 20.93 11.82
N PHE A 286 29.86 20.32 10.66
CA PHE A 286 30.89 20.46 9.61
C PHE A 286 30.38 21.22 8.37
N GLY A 287 29.12 21.62 8.33
CA GLY A 287 28.53 22.47 7.30
C GLY A 287 28.75 21.96 5.87
N SER A 288 29.30 22.83 5.03
CA SER A 288 29.53 22.56 3.61
C SER A 288 30.48 21.40 3.34
N TRP A 289 31.37 21.05 4.27
CA TRP A 289 32.32 19.96 4.08
C TRP A 289 31.63 18.60 3.80
N VAL A 290 30.49 18.33 4.46
CA VAL A 290 29.71 17.09 4.18
C VAL A 290 29.05 17.12 2.81
N CYS A 291 28.55 18.30 2.41
CA CYS A 291 27.78 18.49 1.19
C CYS A 291 28.60 19.00 0.00
N GLU A 292 29.90 19.17 0.17
CA GLU A 292 30.82 19.61 -0.86
C GLU A 292 30.80 18.69 -2.10
N THR A 293 30.99 19.25 -3.29
CA THR A 293 31.02 18.50 -4.55
C THR A 293 32.27 18.74 -5.38
N ASP A 294 33.15 19.66 -4.96
CA ASP A 294 34.31 20.09 -5.74
C ASP A 294 35.43 19.05 -5.69
N THR A 295 35.54 18.30 -4.58
CA THR A 295 36.50 17.22 -4.47
C THR A 295 35.85 15.84 -4.65
N LYS A 296 36.67 14.82 -4.97
CA LYS A 296 36.21 13.43 -5.08
C LYS A 296 35.66 12.94 -3.75
N GLU A 297 36.36 13.23 -2.65
CA GLU A 297 36.00 12.85 -1.30
C GLU A 297 34.71 13.55 -0.84
N GLY A 298 34.52 14.83 -1.21
CA GLY A 298 33.30 15.59 -0.97
C GLY A 298 32.10 14.97 -1.66
N ARG A 299 32.25 14.62 -2.95
CA ARG A 299 31.18 13.92 -3.69
C ARG A 299 30.81 12.57 -3.08
N GLU A 300 31.79 11.82 -2.56
CA GLU A 300 31.51 10.55 -1.86
C GLU A 300 30.77 10.80 -0.53
N ARG A 301 31.22 11.75 0.30
CA ARG A 301 30.50 12.10 1.56
C ARG A 301 29.05 12.51 1.28
N ARG A 302 28.83 13.36 0.27
CA ARG A 302 27.50 13.80 -0.13
C ARG A 302 26.58 12.64 -0.54
N LYS A 303 27.09 11.57 -1.13
CA LYS A 303 26.28 10.37 -1.44
C LYS A 303 25.71 9.73 -0.18
N PHE A 304 26.49 9.70 0.90
CA PHE A 304 26.05 9.11 2.17
C PHE A 304 25.05 9.99 2.94
N CYS A 305 25.06 11.31 2.70
CA CYS A 305 24.14 12.28 3.29
C CYS A 305 23.25 12.96 2.23
N GLY A 306 22.79 12.16 1.28
CA GLY A 306 22.12 12.66 0.09
C GLY A 306 20.86 13.45 0.36
N ALA A 307 20.02 13.01 1.28
CA ALA A 307 18.80 13.72 1.65
C ALA A 307 19.10 15.02 2.40
N THR A 308 19.92 14.96 3.44
CA THR A 308 20.31 16.16 4.22
C THR A 308 20.95 17.23 3.35
N CYS A 309 21.78 16.84 2.37
CA CYS A 309 22.47 17.80 1.50
C CYS A 309 21.59 18.37 0.37
N ASN A 310 20.56 17.65 -0.11
CA ASN A 310 19.84 18.02 -1.33
C ASN A 310 18.37 18.34 -1.12
N CYS A 311 17.83 18.09 0.07
CA CYS A 311 16.39 18.06 0.27
C CYS A 311 15.89 19.05 1.33
N LYS A 312 16.49 20.24 1.37
CA LYS A 312 15.92 21.36 2.12
C LYS A 312 14.47 21.58 1.63
N ASP A 313 13.53 21.74 2.52
CA ASP A 313 12.10 21.97 2.23
C ASP A 313 11.37 20.80 1.53
N LYS A 314 11.94 19.58 1.57
CA LYS A 314 11.30 18.35 1.10
C LYS A 314 11.03 17.39 2.25
N ILE A 315 10.07 16.51 2.03
CA ILE A 315 9.76 15.45 3.01
C ILE A 315 10.69 14.27 2.76
N TYR A 316 11.47 13.92 3.78
CA TYR A 316 12.30 12.73 3.82
C TYR A 316 12.46 12.26 5.26
N TYR A 317 13.05 11.08 5.44
CA TYR A 317 13.30 10.52 6.75
C TYR A 317 14.56 11.17 7.36
N HIS A 318 14.36 11.85 8.50
CA HIS A 318 15.47 12.26 9.36
C HIS A 318 15.70 11.16 10.40
N HIS A 319 16.92 10.67 10.52
CA HIS A 319 17.30 9.69 11.55
C HIS A 319 17.25 10.28 12.98
N GLN A 320 16.75 11.49 13.17
CA GLN A 320 16.69 12.14 14.48
C GLN A 320 15.49 11.67 15.30
N GLY A 321 15.83 11.15 16.50
CA GLY A 321 15.00 10.98 17.70
C GLY A 321 14.10 9.78 17.69
#